data_4a5d4f7283d1a3f5386c4c4bf5f81f90
#
_entry.id   4a5d4f7283d1a3f5386c4c4bf5f81f90
#
_cell.length_a   1.000
_cell.length_b   1.000
_cell.length_c   1.000
_cell.angle_alpha   90.00
_cell.angle_beta   90.00
_cell.angle_gamma   90.00
#
_symmetry.space_group_name_H-M   'P 1'
#
loop_
_entity.id
_entity.type
_entity.pdbx_description
1 polymer ?
#
loop_
_entity_poly.entity_id
_entity_poly.type
_entity_poly.pdbx_seq_one_letter_code
_entity_poly.pdbx_strand_id
1 'polypeptide(L)'
;LKAVGADIAEKIGQRCLVFSLCSNTIGSVLGYTACLQHDIVPLLLSSHMDEELLKALLDEYHPSFVWCPADNNYMEKSSAAKKVFEAYGYALYECAVGQKAKLYEELGLLLTTSGSTGSPKLVRQSYKNIAANADQIARYLELDETERPITTLPMNYTYGLSIINSHLLVGATILLTDYGLMQKEFWQFLKSAEATSFGGVPYTYEMLDKLRFFRMDLPGLRYMTQAGGKLSPELHLKFAEYAKQSGKKFIVMYGQCEATARMSYLPAEKSLEKYGSMGIAIPDGTFSLIDVNGQVIEEAGKVGELVYEGPNVTLGYAE
;
A
#
# COMPACT_ATOMS: atom_id res chain seq x y z
N LEU A 1 -15.50 -12.02 5.47
CA LEU A 1 -14.38 -11.38 6.17
C LEU A 1 -14.43 -11.63 7.68
N LYS A 2 -15.48 -11.20 8.40
CA LYS A 2 -15.53 -11.26 9.87
C LYS A 2 -15.39 -12.68 10.45
N ALA A 3 -16.06 -13.69 9.89
CA ALA A 3 -16.01 -15.06 10.41
C ALA A 3 -14.59 -15.65 10.33
N VAL A 4 -13.95 -15.60 9.14
CA VAL A 4 -12.59 -16.10 8.94
C VAL A 4 -11.57 -15.29 9.73
N GLY A 5 -11.77 -13.97 9.86
CA GLY A 5 -10.94 -13.13 10.71
C GLY A 5 -10.99 -13.56 12.18
N ALA A 6 -12.18 -13.90 12.69
CA ALA A 6 -12.36 -14.43 14.05
C ALA A 6 -11.68 -15.81 14.22
N ASP A 7 -11.77 -16.70 13.23
CA ASP A 7 -11.12 -18.01 13.25
C ASP A 7 -9.58 -17.87 13.32
N ILE A 8 -9.00 -16.96 12.51
CA ILE A 8 -7.55 -16.66 12.55
C ILE A 8 -7.17 -16.11 13.93
N ALA A 9 -7.93 -15.15 14.44
CA ALA A 9 -7.67 -14.55 15.75
C ALA A 9 -7.79 -15.54 16.91
N GLU A 10 -8.75 -16.47 16.85
CA GLU A 10 -8.89 -17.55 17.84
C GLU A 10 -7.66 -18.46 17.86
N LYS A 11 -7.11 -18.80 16.68
CA LYS A 11 -5.89 -19.63 16.61
C LYS A 11 -4.66 -18.89 17.13
N ILE A 12 -4.56 -17.59 16.89
CA ILE A 12 -3.45 -16.75 17.38
C ILE A 12 -3.59 -16.49 18.90
N GLY A 13 -4.79 -16.24 19.38
CA GLY A 13 -5.18 -16.18 20.78
C GLY A 13 -4.64 -14.99 21.59
N GLN A 14 -3.75 -14.16 21.05
CA GLN A 14 -3.13 -13.03 21.76
C GLN A 14 -2.49 -12.02 20.80
N ARG A 15 -2.26 -10.79 21.31
CA ARG A 15 -1.46 -9.80 20.61
C ARG A 15 -0.03 -10.29 20.41
N CYS A 16 0.42 -10.42 19.18
CA CYS A 16 1.76 -10.84 18.82
C CYS A 16 2.15 -10.35 17.42
N LEU A 17 3.42 -10.53 17.05
CA LEU A 17 3.92 -10.31 15.70
C LEU A 17 3.58 -11.52 14.82
N VAL A 18 2.97 -11.21 13.66
CA VAL A 18 2.66 -12.18 12.61
C VAL A 18 3.36 -11.73 11.32
N PHE A 19 4.15 -12.60 10.70
CA PHE A 19 4.61 -12.34 9.34
C PHE A 19 3.49 -12.68 8.35
N SER A 20 3.14 -11.74 7.49
CA SER A 20 2.16 -11.93 6.43
C SER A 20 2.84 -11.86 5.07
N LEU A 21 2.99 -13.01 4.41
CA LEU A 21 3.57 -13.11 3.06
C LEU A 21 2.49 -12.78 2.04
N CYS A 22 2.54 -11.57 1.48
CA CYS A 22 1.46 -10.95 0.74
C CYS A 22 1.55 -11.17 -0.78
N SER A 23 0.40 -11.44 -1.38
CA SER A 23 0.08 -11.27 -2.79
C SER A 23 -1.27 -10.55 -2.92
N ASN A 24 -1.65 -10.13 -4.13
CA ASN A 24 -2.94 -9.43 -4.33
C ASN A 24 -4.11 -10.41 -4.41
N THR A 25 -4.32 -11.18 -3.35
CA THR A 25 -5.33 -12.25 -3.25
C THR A 25 -6.26 -12.05 -2.05
N ILE A 26 -7.40 -12.74 -2.08
CA ILE A 26 -8.39 -12.70 -0.99
C ILE A 26 -7.77 -13.15 0.33
N GLY A 27 -7.01 -14.24 0.33
CA GLY A 27 -6.39 -14.77 1.55
C GLY A 27 -5.42 -13.79 2.20
N SER A 28 -4.66 -13.05 1.39
CA SER A 28 -3.75 -12.03 1.87
C SER A 28 -4.49 -10.86 2.55
N VAL A 29 -5.52 -10.31 1.88
CA VAL A 29 -6.33 -9.20 2.43
C VAL A 29 -7.10 -9.66 3.68
N LEU A 30 -7.60 -10.91 3.70
CA LEU A 30 -8.26 -11.50 4.88
C LEU A 30 -7.34 -11.55 6.10
N GLY A 31 -6.11 -12.07 5.93
CA GLY A 31 -5.13 -12.12 7.03
C GLY A 31 -4.76 -10.74 7.55
N TYR A 32 -4.54 -9.78 6.65
CA TYR A 32 -4.27 -8.39 7.02
C TYR A 32 -5.42 -7.77 7.83
N THR A 33 -6.64 -7.87 7.33
CA THR A 33 -7.82 -7.29 8.01
C THR A 33 -8.13 -8.00 9.31
N ALA A 34 -7.91 -9.32 9.41
CA ALA A 34 -8.02 -10.07 10.64
C ALA A 34 -7.06 -9.55 11.71
N CYS A 35 -5.79 -9.34 11.34
CA CYS A 35 -4.79 -8.78 12.25
C CYS A 35 -5.21 -7.41 12.79
N LEU A 36 -5.64 -6.49 11.92
CA LEU A 36 -6.07 -5.15 12.34
C LEU A 36 -7.32 -5.17 13.24
N GLN A 37 -8.28 -6.07 12.98
CA GLN A 37 -9.53 -6.15 13.74
C GLN A 37 -9.36 -6.77 15.13
N HIS A 38 -8.32 -7.58 15.33
CA HIS A 38 -8.11 -8.37 16.54
C HIS A 38 -6.82 -8.03 17.29
N ASP A 39 -6.32 -6.82 17.08
CA ASP A 39 -5.14 -6.29 17.79
C ASP A 39 -3.85 -7.15 17.62
N ILE A 40 -3.71 -7.79 16.47
CA ILE A 40 -2.54 -8.54 16.06
C ILE A 40 -1.68 -7.65 15.16
N VAL A 41 -0.36 -7.71 15.29
CA VAL A 41 0.55 -6.85 14.53
C VAL A 41 1.14 -7.61 13.35
N PRO A 42 0.71 -7.33 12.10
CA PRO A 42 1.33 -7.94 10.92
C PRO A 42 2.60 -7.18 10.50
N LEU A 43 3.63 -7.92 10.08
CA LEU A 43 4.69 -7.44 9.21
C LEU A 43 4.38 -7.94 7.80
N LEU A 44 4.11 -7.00 6.87
CA LEU A 44 3.78 -7.35 5.49
C LEU A 44 5.05 -7.51 4.66
N LEU A 45 5.22 -8.70 4.10
CA LEU A 45 6.35 -9.09 3.27
C LEU A 45 5.84 -9.60 1.92
N SER A 46 6.69 -9.66 0.91
CA SER A 46 6.32 -10.27 -0.38
C SER A 46 6.20 -11.79 -0.27
N SER A 47 5.16 -12.39 -0.84
CA SER A 47 5.06 -13.86 -0.96
C SER A 47 6.12 -14.46 -1.89
N HIS A 48 6.75 -13.62 -2.71
CA HIS A 48 7.86 -13.99 -3.62
C HIS A 48 9.24 -13.60 -3.06
N MET A 49 9.32 -13.34 -1.75
CA MET A 49 10.58 -13.04 -1.07
C MET A 49 11.53 -14.23 -1.19
N ASP A 50 12.82 -13.92 -1.34
CA ASP A 50 13.88 -14.92 -1.27
C ASP A 50 13.89 -15.68 0.06
N GLU A 51 14.08 -17.00 0.01
CA GLU A 51 14.02 -17.88 1.18
C GLU A 51 15.12 -17.57 2.22
N GLU A 52 16.31 -17.16 1.79
CA GLU A 52 17.41 -16.79 2.71
C GLU A 52 17.07 -15.50 3.46
N LEU A 53 16.47 -14.52 2.76
CA LEU A 53 16.01 -13.29 3.38
C LEU A 53 14.85 -13.54 4.34
N LEU A 54 13.89 -14.38 3.96
CA LEU A 54 12.80 -14.78 4.85
C LEU A 54 13.32 -15.44 6.12
N LYS A 55 14.27 -16.37 5.97
CA LYS A 55 14.93 -17.03 7.10
C LYS A 55 15.63 -16.03 8.01
N ALA A 56 16.40 -15.12 7.45
CA ALA A 56 17.10 -14.08 8.22
C ALA A 56 16.12 -13.22 9.05
N LEU A 57 14.99 -12.83 8.43
CA LEU A 57 13.95 -12.07 9.14
C LEU A 57 13.25 -12.89 10.23
N LEU A 58 12.98 -14.17 9.98
CA LEU A 58 12.43 -15.09 11.01
C LEU A 58 13.37 -15.25 12.20
N ASP A 59 14.68 -15.39 11.92
CA ASP A 59 15.72 -15.53 12.93
C ASP A 59 15.97 -14.21 13.69
N GLU A 60 15.69 -13.05 13.11
CA GLU A 60 15.87 -11.74 13.75
C GLU A 60 14.64 -11.33 14.58
N TYR A 61 13.45 -11.44 14.01
CA TYR A 61 12.23 -10.90 14.62
C TYR A 61 11.38 -11.91 15.39
N HIS A 62 11.64 -13.20 15.25
CA HIS A 62 10.98 -14.29 15.97
C HIS A 62 9.45 -14.14 16.02
N PRO A 63 8.73 -14.06 14.86
CA PRO A 63 7.28 -13.94 14.87
C PRO A 63 6.63 -15.16 15.51
N SER A 64 5.50 -14.96 16.18
CA SER A 64 4.75 -16.09 16.76
C SER A 64 4.06 -16.92 15.70
N PHE A 65 3.65 -16.29 14.59
CA PHE A 65 2.97 -16.94 13.47
C PHE A 65 3.43 -16.39 12.14
N VAL A 66 3.22 -17.21 11.09
CA VAL A 66 3.37 -16.81 9.70
C VAL A 66 2.05 -17.11 8.96
N TRP A 67 1.46 -16.11 8.32
CA TRP A 67 0.33 -16.21 7.41
C TRP A 67 0.85 -16.11 5.97
N CYS A 68 0.75 -17.17 5.19
CA CYS A 68 1.35 -17.23 3.85
C CYS A 68 0.50 -18.06 2.89
N PRO A 69 0.74 -17.99 1.55
CA PRO A 69 0.15 -18.93 0.61
C PRO A 69 0.29 -20.38 1.09
N ALA A 70 -0.78 -21.17 0.96
CA ALA A 70 -0.85 -22.53 1.50
C ALA A 70 0.18 -23.48 0.87
N ASP A 71 0.65 -23.16 -0.34
CA ASP A 71 1.68 -23.84 -1.12
C ASP A 71 3.10 -23.27 -0.91
N ASN A 72 3.30 -22.48 0.14
CA ASN A 72 4.63 -21.94 0.45
C ASN A 72 5.59 -23.04 0.87
N ASN A 73 6.50 -23.41 -0.03
CA ASN A 73 7.43 -24.53 0.13
C ASN A 73 8.35 -24.42 1.37
N TYR A 74 8.77 -23.21 1.74
CA TYR A 74 9.65 -23.00 2.89
C TYR A 74 8.92 -23.32 4.19
N MET A 75 7.72 -22.78 4.39
CA MET A 75 6.92 -23.00 5.60
C MET A 75 6.43 -24.45 5.70
N GLU A 76 6.03 -25.05 4.58
CA GLU A 76 5.56 -26.43 4.55
C GLU A 76 6.64 -27.45 4.95
N LYS A 77 7.91 -27.19 4.57
CA LYS A 77 9.05 -28.06 4.88
C LYS A 77 9.73 -27.72 6.22
N SER A 78 9.37 -26.59 6.85
CA SER A 78 10.01 -26.15 8.07
C SER A 78 9.60 -27.03 9.26
N SER A 79 10.58 -27.69 9.88
CA SER A 79 10.34 -28.41 11.15
C SER A 79 10.12 -27.49 12.36
N ALA A 80 10.39 -26.19 12.20
CA ALA A 80 10.24 -25.17 13.24
C ALA A 80 8.85 -24.48 13.19
N ALA A 81 7.95 -24.91 12.29
CA ALA A 81 6.62 -24.34 12.15
C ALA A 81 5.55 -25.43 11.97
N LYS A 82 4.37 -25.20 12.56
CA LYS A 82 3.24 -26.11 12.49
C LYS A 82 2.04 -25.41 11.87
N LYS A 83 1.47 -25.97 10.79
CA LYS A 83 0.22 -25.49 10.21
C LYS A 83 -0.94 -25.70 11.19
N VAL A 84 -1.64 -24.62 11.55
CA VAL A 84 -2.73 -24.63 12.52
C VAL A 84 -4.07 -24.20 11.96
N PHE A 85 -4.07 -23.54 10.80
CA PHE A 85 -5.30 -23.12 10.11
C PHE A 85 -5.03 -22.92 8.61
N GLU A 86 -6.07 -23.07 7.77
CA GLU A 86 -6.00 -22.81 6.34
C GLU A 86 -7.33 -22.27 5.83
N ALA A 87 -7.31 -21.18 5.04
CA ALA A 87 -8.46 -20.62 4.38
C ALA A 87 -8.07 -19.77 3.17
N TYR A 88 -8.89 -19.79 2.13
CA TYR A 88 -8.75 -18.95 0.92
C TYR A 88 -7.37 -19.01 0.27
N GLY A 89 -6.77 -20.22 0.22
CA GLY A 89 -5.44 -20.44 -0.37
C GLY A 89 -4.27 -19.95 0.48
N TYR A 90 -4.51 -19.59 1.75
CA TYR A 90 -3.51 -19.22 2.73
C TYR A 90 -3.54 -20.12 3.95
N ALA A 91 -2.38 -20.31 4.56
CA ALA A 91 -2.22 -21.10 5.76
C ALA A 91 -1.56 -20.29 6.89
N LEU A 92 -1.99 -20.54 8.13
CA LEU A 92 -1.39 -20.01 9.35
C LEU A 92 -0.46 -21.07 9.95
N TYR A 93 0.80 -20.70 10.09
CA TYR A 93 1.82 -21.52 10.73
C TYR A 93 2.18 -20.94 12.08
N GLU A 94 2.12 -21.74 13.14
CA GLU A 94 2.64 -21.41 14.46
C GLU A 94 4.14 -21.72 14.50
N CYS A 95 4.97 -20.76 14.91
CA CYS A 95 6.41 -20.89 15.01
C CYS A 95 6.82 -21.46 16.35
N ALA A 96 7.73 -22.44 16.37
CA ALA A 96 8.13 -23.18 17.57
C ALA A 96 8.90 -22.36 18.61
N VAL A 97 9.54 -21.27 18.20
CA VAL A 97 10.34 -20.39 19.07
C VAL A 97 9.91 -18.95 18.86
N GLY A 98 9.08 -18.47 19.74
CA GLY A 98 8.78 -17.05 19.83
C GLY A 98 9.12 -16.54 21.21
N GLN A 99 10.20 -15.78 21.34
CA GLN A 99 10.33 -14.88 22.48
C GLN A 99 9.23 -13.84 22.28
N LYS A 100 8.24 -13.79 23.19
CA LYS A 100 7.15 -12.83 23.09
C LYS A 100 7.72 -11.44 23.32
N ALA A 101 8.12 -10.77 22.24
CA ALA A 101 8.53 -9.38 22.29
C ALA A 101 7.33 -8.56 22.77
N LYS A 102 7.55 -7.68 23.76
CA LYS A 102 6.52 -6.73 24.19
C LYS A 102 6.35 -5.69 23.07
N LEU A 103 5.30 -5.86 22.28
CA LEU A 103 4.96 -4.91 21.21
C LEU A 103 4.40 -3.62 21.83
N TYR A 104 4.78 -2.49 21.24
CA TYR A 104 4.22 -1.19 21.63
C TYR A 104 2.70 -1.19 21.42
N GLU A 105 1.95 -0.70 22.39
CA GLU A 105 0.50 -0.81 22.45
C GLU A 105 -0.21 -0.22 21.23
N GLU A 106 0.25 0.94 20.73
CA GLU A 106 -0.35 1.60 19.56
C GLU A 106 0.12 1.03 18.21
N LEU A 107 1.10 0.10 18.21
CA LEU A 107 1.63 -0.47 16.97
C LEU A 107 0.56 -1.33 16.28
N GLY A 108 0.17 -0.96 15.06
CA GLY A 108 -0.82 -1.66 14.27
C GLY A 108 -0.23 -2.45 13.10
N LEU A 109 0.92 -2.02 12.57
CA LEU A 109 1.49 -2.56 11.34
C LEU A 109 2.98 -2.27 11.25
N LEU A 110 3.72 -3.20 10.67
CA LEU A 110 5.10 -3.02 10.20
C LEU A 110 5.17 -3.16 8.69
N LEU A 111 5.88 -2.23 8.04
CA LEU A 111 6.18 -2.27 6.61
C LEU A 111 7.68 -2.10 6.37
N THR A 112 8.22 -2.81 5.39
CA THR A 112 9.60 -2.60 4.93
C THR A 112 9.69 -1.34 4.07
N THR A 113 10.75 -0.55 4.25
CA THR A 113 11.12 0.48 3.26
C THR A 113 11.96 -0.16 2.16
N SER A 114 11.93 0.43 0.96
CA SER A 114 12.83 0.08 -0.15
C SER A 114 14.24 0.62 0.12
N GLY A 115 14.84 0.23 1.26
CA GLY A 115 16.15 0.73 1.67
C GLY A 115 17.26 0.35 0.71
N SER A 116 18.06 1.32 0.32
CA SER A 116 19.26 1.18 -0.52
C SER A 116 20.47 0.52 0.20
N THR A 117 20.31 0.08 1.45
CA THR A 117 21.44 -0.30 2.36
C THR A 117 21.37 -1.72 2.90
N GLY A 118 20.85 -2.69 2.13
CA GLY A 118 21.03 -4.13 2.41
C GLY A 118 20.14 -4.74 3.52
N SER A 119 19.78 -4.04 4.58
CA SER A 119 18.76 -4.47 5.56
C SER A 119 17.56 -3.54 5.48
N PRO A 120 16.36 -4.04 5.16
CA PRO A 120 15.19 -3.18 5.06
C PRO A 120 14.81 -2.63 6.44
N LYS A 121 14.78 -1.31 6.59
CA LYS A 121 14.25 -0.70 7.80
C LYS A 121 12.75 -0.97 7.89
N LEU A 122 12.26 -1.29 9.08
CA LEU A 122 10.83 -1.47 9.34
C LEU A 122 10.22 -0.17 9.85
N VAL A 123 9.22 0.32 9.15
CA VAL A 123 8.41 1.48 9.57
C VAL A 123 7.28 0.99 10.46
N ARG A 124 7.13 1.62 11.63
CA ARG A 124 6.08 1.33 12.60
C ARG A 124 4.87 2.24 12.37
N GLN A 125 3.75 1.66 12.00
CA GLN A 125 2.48 2.38 11.82
C GLN A 125 1.52 2.05 12.95
N SER A 126 0.90 3.09 13.53
CA SER A 126 -0.19 2.90 14.48
C SER A 126 -1.53 2.69 13.77
N TYR A 127 -2.52 2.13 14.47
CA TYR A 127 -3.90 2.05 13.98
C TYR A 127 -4.44 3.44 13.60
N LYS A 128 -4.07 4.48 14.37
CA LYS A 128 -4.46 5.87 14.10
C LYS A 128 -3.86 6.38 12.79
N ASN A 129 -2.59 6.08 12.52
CA ASN A 129 -1.95 6.48 11.26
C ASN A 129 -2.64 5.84 10.05
N ILE A 130 -2.93 4.53 10.13
CA ILE A 130 -3.60 3.77 9.07
C ILE A 130 -5.00 4.34 8.80
N ALA A 131 -5.80 4.55 9.87
CA ALA A 131 -7.14 5.08 9.77
C ALA A 131 -7.15 6.53 9.23
N ALA A 132 -6.27 7.39 9.74
CA ALA A 132 -6.15 8.78 9.30
C ALA A 132 -5.80 8.87 7.81
N ASN A 133 -4.79 8.10 7.36
CA ASN A 133 -4.40 8.15 5.95
C ASN A 133 -5.48 7.58 5.02
N ALA A 134 -6.20 6.53 5.44
CA ALA A 134 -7.31 5.98 4.68
C ALA A 134 -8.45 7.01 4.52
N ASP A 135 -8.82 7.71 5.58
CA ASP A 135 -9.83 8.78 5.57
C ASP A 135 -9.40 9.98 4.70
N GLN A 136 -8.17 10.45 4.90
CA GLN A 136 -7.59 11.53 4.10
C GLN A 136 -7.65 11.24 2.60
N ILE A 137 -7.29 9.99 2.21
CA ILE A 137 -7.33 9.54 0.83
C ILE A 137 -8.77 9.49 0.31
N ALA A 138 -9.69 8.92 1.10
CA ALA A 138 -11.09 8.84 0.71
C ALA A 138 -11.68 10.24 0.44
N ARG A 139 -11.33 11.22 1.28
CA ARG A 139 -11.82 12.61 1.13
C ARG A 139 -11.30 13.30 -0.13
N TYR A 140 -9.98 13.30 -0.40
CA TYR A 140 -9.47 14.04 -1.56
C TYR A 140 -9.68 13.32 -2.90
N LEU A 141 -9.87 12.01 -2.90
CA LEU A 141 -10.27 11.26 -4.10
C LEU A 141 -11.79 11.19 -4.27
N GLU A 142 -12.56 11.66 -3.29
CA GLU A 142 -14.03 11.61 -3.28
C GLU A 142 -14.54 10.17 -3.44
N LEU A 143 -13.92 9.23 -2.68
CA LEU A 143 -14.26 7.80 -2.79
C LEU A 143 -15.61 7.49 -2.15
N ASP A 144 -16.34 6.56 -2.74
CA ASP A 144 -17.56 5.98 -2.23
C ASP A 144 -17.63 4.45 -2.45
N GLU A 145 -18.71 3.83 -2.02
CA GLU A 145 -18.95 2.38 -2.14
C GLU A 145 -19.10 1.89 -3.58
N THR A 146 -19.28 2.79 -4.56
CA THR A 146 -19.40 2.43 -5.99
C THR A 146 -18.04 2.21 -6.66
N GLU A 147 -16.94 2.54 -5.97
CA GLU A 147 -15.60 2.38 -6.51
C GLU A 147 -15.21 0.91 -6.66
N ARG A 148 -14.44 0.63 -7.69
CA ARG A 148 -13.93 -0.70 -8.06
C ARG A 148 -12.45 -0.60 -8.46
N PRO A 149 -11.53 -0.29 -7.51
CA PRO A 149 -10.10 -0.22 -7.82
C PRO A 149 -9.56 -1.59 -8.19
N ILE A 150 -8.75 -1.67 -9.27
CA ILE A 150 -8.01 -2.88 -9.60
C ILE A 150 -6.58 -2.79 -9.06
N THR A 151 -6.09 -3.88 -8.46
CA THR A 151 -4.73 -3.92 -7.91
C THR A 151 -3.70 -4.00 -9.03
N THR A 152 -2.77 -3.04 -9.03
CA THR A 152 -1.61 -2.95 -9.95
C THR A 152 -0.30 -2.89 -9.18
N LEU A 153 -0.39 -2.74 -7.87
CA LEU A 153 0.72 -2.60 -6.94
C LEU A 153 0.59 -3.65 -5.83
N PRO A 154 1.71 -4.21 -5.34
CA PRO A 154 1.68 -5.20 -4.26
C PRO A 154 1.11 -4.60 -2.98
N MET A 155 0.33 -5.37 -2.22
CA MET A 155 -0.23 -4.89 -0.96
C MET A 155 0.80 -4.75 0.18
N ASN A 156 1.98 -5.36 0.07
CA ASN A 156 3.10 -5.11 0.99
C ASN A 156 3.90 -3.84 0.65
N TYR A 157 3.51 -3.14 -0.40
CA TYR A 157 4.01 -1.80 -0.72
C TYR A 157 3.04 -0.75 -0.21
N THR A 158 3.55 0.26 0.51
CA THR A 158 2.72 1.24 1.21
C THR A 158 1.68 1.94 0.31
N TYR A 159 2.03 2.23 -0.96
CA TYR A 159 1.09 2.82 -1.91
C TYR A 159 -0.02 1.83 -2.29
N GLY A 160 0.30 0.57 -2.60
CA GLY A 160 -0.68 -0.47 -2.89
C GLY A 160 -1.63 -0.70 -1.71
N LEU A 161 -1.08 -0.80 -0.49
CA LEU A 161 -1.86 -0.96 0.73
C LEU A 161 -2.78 0.23 1.00
N SER A 162 -2.34 1.46 0.70
CA SER A 162 -3.17 2.66 0.88
C SER A 162 -4.41 2.67 -0.01
N ILE A 163 -4.34 2.07 -1.21
CA ILE A 163 -5.52 1.86 -2.07
C ILE A 163 -6.49 0.89 -1.40
N ILE A 164 -5.98 -0.24 -0.89
CA ILE A 164 -6.81 -1.23 -0.18
C ILE A 164 -7.50 -0.59 1.02
N ASN A 165 -6.75 0.08 1.89
CA ASN A 165 -7.28 0.68 3.12
C ASN A 165 -8.36 1.75 2.86
N SER A 166 -8.09 2.69 1.94
CA SER A 166 -9.03 3.77 1.64
C SER A 166 -10.33 3.28 1.00
N HIS A 167 -10.25 2.25 0.15
CA HIS A 167 -11.43 1.70 -0.50
C HIS A 167 -12.23 0.75 0.40
N LEU A 168 -11.55 -0.01 1.29
CA LEU A 168 -12.25 -0.78 2.32
C LEU A 168 -13.00 0.12 3.31
N LEU A 169 -12.43 1.29 3.64
CA LEU A 169 -13.05 2.25 4.54
C LEU A 169 -14.42 2.71 4.03
N VAL A 170 -14.55 2.94 2.74
CA VAL A 170 -15.80 3.40 2.11
C VAL A 170 -16.71 2.26 1.63
N GLY A 171 -16.34 1.00 1.88
CA GLY A 171 -17.14 -0.16 1.48
C GLY A 171 -17.07 -0.52 -0.01
N ALA A 172 -16.07 -0.02 -0.72
CA ALA A 172 -15.85 -0.29 -2.14
C ALA A 172 -15.46 -1.75 -2.44
N THR A 173 -15.62 -2.17 -3.70
CA THR A 173 -15.26 -3.51 -4.16
C THR A 173 -13.85 -3.55 -4.75
N ILE A 174 -12.88 -4.08 -4.03
CA ILE A 174 -11.51 -4.19 -4.53
C ILE A 174 -11.36 -5.35 -5.50
N LEU A 175 -10.87 -5.07 -6.70
CA LEU A 175 -10.58 -6.06 -7.74
C LEU A 175 -9.15 -6.55 -7.58
N LEU A 176 -9.01 -7.69 -6.89
CA LEU A 176 -7.70 -8.28 -6.58
C LEU A 176 -7.18 -9.11 -7.75
N THR A 177 -5.95 -8.84 -8.17
CA THR A 177 -5.25 -9.62 -9.20
C THR A 177 -3.74 -9.51 -9.07
N ASP A 178 -3.04 -10.60 -9.36
CA ASP A 178 -1.59 -10.65 -9.53
C ASP A 178 -1.16 -10.58 -11.02
N TYR A 179 -2.12 -10.48 -11.94
CA TYR A 179 -1.80 -10.27 -13.36
C TYR A 179 -1.17 -8.90 -13.59
N GLY A 180 -0.05 -8.90 -14.30
CA GLY A 180 0.63 -7.67 -14.71
C GLY A 180 0.01 -7.02 -15.96
N LEU A 181 0.34 -5.75 -16.21
CA LEU A 181 -0.15 -4.98 -17.36
C LEU A 181 0.15 -5.59 -18.73
N MET A 182 1.19 -6.43 -18.83
CA MET A 182 1.55 -7.11 -20.08
C MET A 182 0.69 -8.34 -20.38
N GLN A 183 -0.09 -8.80 -19.40
CA GLN A 183 -0.93 -9.99 -19.51
C GLN A 183 -2.33 -9.60 -19.97
N LYS A 184 -2.84 -10.36 -20.94
CA LYS A 184 -4.19 -10.15 -21.50
C LYS A 184 -5.29 -10.30 -20.44
N GLU A 185 -5.07 -11.18 -19.48
CA GLU A 185 -5.95 -11.48 -18.37
C GLU A 185 -6.23 -10.26 -17.49
N PHE A 186 -5.22 -9.42 -17.28
CA PHE A 186 -5.37 -8.15 -16.55
C PHE A 186 -6.43 -7.25 -17.23
N TRP A 187 -6.30 -7.04 -18.53
CA TRP A 187 -7.22 -6.17 -19.28
C TRP A 187 -8.61 -6.76 -19.44
N GLN A 188 -8.70 -8.07 -19.56
CA GLN A 188 -9.98 -8.77 -19.56
C GLN A 188 -10.70 -8.60 -18.22
N PHE A 189 -9.99 -8.79 -17.10
CA PHE A 189 -10.55 -8.61 -15.77
C PHE A 189 -10.93 -7.15 -15.51
N LEU A 190 -10.06 -6.19 -15.85
CA LEU A 190 -10.33 -4.76 -15.72
C LEU A 190 -11.64 -4.37 -16.42
N LYS A 191 -11.85 -4.87 -17.65
CA LYS A 191 -13.07 -4.57 -18.44
C LYS A 191 -14.30 -5.29 -17.91
N SER A 192 -14.21 -6.60 -17.69
CA SER A 192 -15.37 -7.42 -17.28
C SER A 192 -15.86 -7.11 -15.88
N ALA A 193 -14.96 -6.69 -14.99
CA ALA A 193 -15.28 -6.27 -13.65
C ALA A 193 -15.57 -4.76 -13.53
N GLU A 194 -15.55 -4.02 -14.66
CA GLU A 194 -15.85 -2.58 -14.71
C GLU A 194 -14.98 -1.77 -13.72
N ALA A 195 -13.66 -1.99 -13.74
CA ALA A 195 -12.75 -1.28 -12.87
C ALA A 195 -12.90 0.24 -13.03
N THR A 196 -12.99 0.95 -11.89
CA THR A 196 -13.16 2.42 -11.88
C THR A 196 -11.85 3.16 -11.75
N SER A 197 -10.82 2.51 -11.21
CA SER A 197 -9.51 3.14 -11.01
C SER A 197 -8.37 2.14 -10.93
N PHE A 198 -7.17 2.65 -11.13
CA PHE A 198 -5.92 1.99 -10.80
C PHE A 198 -4.84 3.00 -10.37
N GLY A 199 -3.87 2.51 -9.59
CA GLY A 199 -2.68 3.26 -9.22
C GLY A 199 -1.45 2.80 -9.98
N GLY A 200 -0.42 3.63 -10.09
CA GLY A 200 0.83 3.24 -10.75
C GLY A 200 2.03 4.08 -10.32
N VAL A 201 3.20 3.45 -10.38
CA VAL A 201 4.50 4.13 -10.30
C VAL A 201 4.91 4.64 -11.68
N PRO A 202 5.94 5.50 -11.84
CA PRO A 202 6.36 6.01 -13.16
C PRO A 202 6.50 4.93 -14.23
N TYR A 203 7.13 3.81 -13.89
CA TYR A 203 7.28 2.67 -14.81
C TYR A 203 5.93 2.11 -15.32
N THR A 204 4.90 2.10 -14.48
CA THR A 204 3.54 1.71 -14.88
C THR A 204 3.05 2.58 -16.04
N TYR A 205 3.23 3.89 -15.95
CA TYR A 205 2.78 4.86 -16.96
C TYR A 205 3.61 4.79 -18.24
N GLU A 206 4.92 4.51 -18.14
CA GLU A 206 5.77 4.21 -19.31
C GLU A 206 5.28 2.96 -20.05
N MET A 207 4.91 1.92 -19.32
CA MET A 207 4.36 0.69 -19.91
C MET A 207 2.99 0.91 -20.53
N LEU A 208 2.10 1.68 -19.90
CA LEU A 208 0.79 2.02 -20.44
C LEU A 208 0.91 2.78 -21.77
N ASP A 209 1.87 3.70 -21.87
CA ASP A 209 2.13 4.43 -23.12
C ASP A 209 2.59 3.48 -24.24
N LYS A 210 3.53 2.57 -23.95
CA LYS A 210 3.99 1.54 -24.90
C LYS A 210 2.86 0.58 -25.32
N LEU A 211 1.93 0.26 -24.41
CA LEU A 211 0.76 -0.57 -24.67
C LEU A 211 -0.35 0.15 -25.44
N ARG A 212 -0.16 1.41 -25.83
CA ARG A 212 -1.16 2.24 -26.53
C ARG A 212 -2.45 2.40 -25.72
N PHE A 213 -2.31 2.57 -24.39
CA PHE A 213 -3.42 2.73 -23.45
C PHE A 213 -4.49 3.72 -23.91
N PHE A 214 -4.08 4.83 -24.51
CA PHE A 214 -4.98 5.89 -24.99
C PHE A 214 -5.95 5.47 -26.10
N ARG A 215 -5.75 4.27 -26.69
CA ARG A 215 -6.65 3.68 -27.71
C ARG A 215 -7.59 2.63 -27.13
N MET A 216 -7.47 2.34 -25.83
CA MET A 216 -8.30 1.34 -25.17
C MET A 216 -9.66 1.93 -24.82
N ASP A 217 -10.72 1.17 -25.10
CA ASP A 217 -12.06 1.49 -24.64
C ASP A 217 -12.22 0.97 -23.20
N LEU A 218 -12.29 1.91 -22.25
CA LEU A 218 -12.38 1.66 -20.81
C LEU A 218 -13.45 2.59 -20.20
N PRO A 219 -14.74 2.32 -20.49
CA PRO A 219 -15.84 3.21 -20.08
C PRO A 219 -16.01 3.25 -18.55
N GLY A 220 -15.72 2.16 -17.83
CA GLY A 220 -15.80 2.12 -16.36
C GLY A 220 -14.73 2.95 -15.65
N LEU A 221 -13.58 3.21 -16.30
CA LEU A 221 -12.46 3.90 -15.69
C LEU A 221 -12.80 5.38 -15.42
N ARG A 222 -12.74 5.81 -14.17
CA ARG A 222 -13.04 7.17 -13.69
C ARG A 222 -11.77 7.99 -13.45
N TYR A 223 -10.76 7.36 -12.81
CA TYR A 223 -9.52 8.05 -12.48
C TYR A 223 -8.30 7.12 -12.47
N MET A 224 -7.14 7.74 -12.56
CA MET A 224 -5.83 7.12 -12.47
C MET A 224 -4.99 7.89 -11.46
N THR A 225 -4.22 7.18 -10.63
CA THR A 225 -3.34 7.81 -9.65
C THR A 225 -1.88 7.44 -9.88
N GLN A 226 -0.96 8.39 -9.70
CA GLN A 226 0.47 8.19 -9.85
C GLN A 226 1.22 8.62 -8.59
N ALA A 227 2.12 7.79 -8.09
CA ALA A 227 3.05 8.10 -6.99
C ALA A 227 4.27 7.17 -7.03
N GLY A 228 5.12 7.21 -6.00
CA GLY A 228 6.26 6.32 -5.82
C GLY A 228 7.49 6.66 -6.68
N GLY A 229 7.49 7.83 -7.29
CA GLY A 229 8.59 8.38 -8.08
C GLY A 229 8.13 9.57 -8.91
N LYS A 230 9.08 10.38 -9.36
CA LYS A 230 8.79 11.54 -10.20
C LYS A 230 8.46 11.09 -11.63
N LEU A 231 7.24 11.37 -12.07
CA LEU A 231 6.84 11.16 -13.46
C LEU A 231 7.51 12.19 -14.37
N SER A 232 7.92 11.78 -15.57
CA SER A 232 8.46 12.73 -16.53
C SER A 232 7.40 13.76 -16.94
N PRO A 233 7.79 15.03 -17.18
CA PRO A 233 6.85 16.07 -17.60
C PRO A 233 6.04 15.70 -18.85
N GLU A 234 6.69 15.01 -19.80
CA GLU A 234 6.05 14.56 -21.04
C GLU A 234 4.93 13.55 -20.77
N LEU A 235 5.20 12.51 -19.97
CA LEU A 235 4.19 11.52 -19.61
C LEU A 235 3.08 12.14 -18.76
N HIS A 236 3.44 13.03 -17.82
CA HIS A 236 2.45 13.74 -17.03
C HIS A 236 1.44 14.47 -17.92
N LEU A 237 1.93 15.32 -18.83
CA LEU A 237 1.07 16.07 -19.75
C LEU A 237 0.22 15.14 -20.60
N LYS A 238 0.80 14.09 -21.16
CA LYS A 238 0.11 13.13 -22.02
C LYS A 238 -1.07 12.44 -21.32
N PHE A 239 -0.87 11.98 -20.06
CA PHE A 239 -1.94 11.38 -19.27
C PHE A 239 -2.97 12.40 -18.77
N ALA A 240 -2.55 13.60 -18.43
CA ALA A 240 -3.46 14.70 -18.05
C ALA A 240 -4.34 15.15 -19.22
N GLU A 241 -3.79 15.28 -20.43
CA GLU A 241 -4.55 15.58 -21.65
C GLU A 241 -5.57 14.48 -21.97
N TYR A 242 -5.14 13.22 -21.94
CA TYR A 242 -6.04 12.09 -22.14
C TYR A 242 -7.17 12.08 -21.10
N ALA A 243 -6.86 12.27 -19.83
CA ALA A 243 -7.86 12.31 -18.76
C ALA A 243 -8.89 13.41 -19.01
N LYS A 244 -8.44 14.64 -19.35
CA LYS A 244 -9.31 15.77 -19.68
C LYS A 244 -10.21 15.47 -20.88
N GLN A 245 -9.65 14.93 -21.98
CA GLN A 245 -10.40 14.62 -23.20
C GLN A 245 -11.42 13.50 -23.01
N SER A 246 -11.13 12.54 -22.15
CA SER A 246 -11.99 11.37 -21.88
C SER A 246 -12.91 11.53 -20.68
N GLY A 247 -12.95 12.71 -20.04
CA GLY A 247 -13.77 12.97 -18.85
C GLY A 247 -13.33 12.19 -17.60
N LYS A 248 -12.05 11.81 -17.54
CA LYS A 248 -11.43 11.09 -16.43
C LYS A 248 -10.58 12.03 -15.58
N LYS A 249 -10.16 11.57 -14.39
CA LYS A 249 -9.19 12.30 -13.54
C LYS A 249 -7.80 11.63 -13.63
N PHE A 250 -6.74 12.43 -13.69
CA PHE A 250 -5.36 11.98 -13.51
C PHE A 250 -4.74 12.75 -12.36
N ILE A 251 -4.34 12.04 -11.30
CA ILE A 251 -3.95 12.61 -10.02
C ILE A 251 -2.54 12.15 -9.68
N VAL A 252 -1.59 13.08 -9.74
CA VAL A 252 -0.21 12.86 -9.30
C VAL A 252 -0.10 13.15 -7.81
N MET A 253 0.60 12.27 -7.09
CA MET A 253 0.70 12.32 -5.63
C MET A 253 2.16 12.14 -5.19
N TYR A 254 2.45 12.59 -3.97
CA TYR A 254 3.70 12.33 -3.28
C TYR A 254 3.43 11.73 -1.92
N GLY A 255 4.34 10.87 -1.48
CA GLY A 255 4.29 10.24 -0.17
C GLY A 255 5.46 9.32 0.07
N GLN A 256 5.53 8.81 1.29
CA GLN A 256 6.58 7.89 1.75
C GLN A 256 6.04 6.99 2.87
N CYS A 257 6.75 5.89 3.13
CA CYS A 257 6.36 4.93 4.17
C CYS A 257 6.27 5.57 5.56
N GLU A 258 7.15 6.54 5.84
CA GLU A 258 7.27 7.29 7.08
C GLU A 258 6.08 8.21 7.37
N ALA A 259 5.23 8.43 6.36
CA ALA A 259 3.94 9.13 6.50
C ALA A 259 2.76 8.21 6.13
N THR A 260 2.84 6.94 6.46
CA THR A 260 1.90 5.84 6.20
C THR A 260 1.73 5.55 4.72
N ALA A 261 1.51 6.54 3.85
CA ALA A 261 1.57 6.41 2.40
C ALA A 261 1.65 7.77 1.70
N ARG A 262 0.63 8.59 1.85
CA ARG A 262 0.43 9.78 1.01
C ARG A 262 0.50 11.06 1.86
N MET A 263 1.15 12.07 1.31
CA MET A 263 1.37 13.37 1.94
C MET A 263 0.77 14.50 1.11
N SER A 264 0.75 14.36 -0.23
CA SER A 264 0.17 15.37 -1.11
C SER A 264 -0.46 14.76 -2.36
N TYR A 265 -1.26 15.59 -3.02
CA TYR A 265 -1.84 15.31 -4.32
C TYR A 265 -1.93 16.57 -5.17
N LEU A 266 -1.79 16.44 -6.47
CA LEU A 266 -2.07 17.50 -7.42
C LEU A 266 -3.53 17.38 -7.86
N PRO A 267 -4.40 18.36 -7.53
CA PRO A 267 -5.78 18.35 -7.98
C PRO A 267 -5.88 18.13 -9.51
N ALA A 268 -6.76 17.25 -9.94
CA ALA A 268 -6.85 16.83 -11.36
C ALA A 268 -7.05 18.01 -12.33
N GLU A 269 -7.81 19.02 -11.92
CA GLU A 269 -8.07 20.24 -12.69
C GLU A 269 -6.81 21.13 -12.86
N LYS A 270 -5.80 20.94 -12.00
CA LYS A 270 -4.50 21.63 -12.06
C LYS A 270 -3.42 20.81 -12.75
N SER A 271 -3.72 19.57 -13.14
CA SER A 271 -2.72 18.63 -13.64
C SER A 271 -1.99 19.13 -14.91
N LEU A 272 -2.69 19.82 -15.81
CA LEU A 272 -2.10 20.43 -17.01
C LEU A 272 -1.33 21.72 -16.72
N GLU A 273 -1.82 22.55 -15.79
CA GLU A 273 -1.21 23.84 -15.46
C GLU A 273 0.03 23.68 -14.58
N LYS A 274 -0.01 22.72 -13.63
CA LYS A 274 0.99 22.51 -12.61
C LYS A 274 1.73 21.16 -12.76
N TYR A 275 1.87 20.69 -13.99
CA TYR A 275 2.60 19.42 -14.23
C TYR A 275 4.01 19.45 -13.63
N GLY A 276 4.42 18.31 -13.10
CA GLY A 276 5.69 18.17 -12.39
C GLY A 276 5.66 18.63 -10.93
N SER A 277 4.55 19.24 -10.46
CA SER A 277 4.32 19.54 -9.06
C SER A 277 3.80 18.32 -8.30
N MET A 278 4.14 18.20 -7.02
CA MET A 278 3.54 17.24 -6.10
C MET A 278 2.18 17.71 -5.55
N GLY A 279 1.75 18.95 -5.87
CA GLY A 279 0.48 19.52 -5.48
C GLY A 279 0.45 20.14 -4.08
N ILE A 280 -0.66 19.90 -3.37
CA ILE A 280 -0.97 20.43 -2.05
C ILE A 280 -1.01 19.27 -1.03
N ALA A 281 -0.87 19.60 0.26
CA ALA A 281 -1.02 18.62 1.32
C ALA A 281 -2.41 17.94 1.28
N ILE A 282 -2.45 16.66 1.64
CA ILE A 282 -3.71 15.94 1.85
C ILE A 282 -4.48 16.58 3.02
N PRO A 283 -5.80 16.35 3.15
CA PRO A 283 -6.58 16.87 4.27
C PRO A 283 -5.90 16.57 5.63
N ASP A 284 -5.96 17.53 6.55
CA ASP A 284 -5.33 17.47 7.89
C ASP A 284 -3.79 17.35 7.90
N GLY A 285 -3.14 17.48 6.73
CA GLY A 285 -1.70 17.56 6.60
C GLY A 285 -1.25 19.00 6.31
N THR A 286 -0.02 19.33 6.70
CA THR A 286 0.61 20.61 6.39
C THR A 286 2.02 20.43 5.90
N PHE A 287 2.44 21.31 4.97
CA PHE A 287 3.83 21.42 4.54
C PHE A 287 4.44 22.74 4.99
N SER A 288 5.68 22.68 5.40
CA SER A 288 6.54 23.84 5.52
C SER A 288 7.89 23.59 4.84
N LEU A 289 8.58 24.65 4.47
CA LEU A 289 9.96 24.61 4.02
C LEU A 289 10.84 25.22 5.09
N ILE A 290 11.96 24.58 5.39
CA ILE A 290 12.95 25.12 6.33
C ILE A 290 14.30 25.28 5.64
N ASP A 291 15.08 26.27 6.12
CA ASP A 291 16.45 26.46 5.69
C ASP A 291 17.43 25.57 6.47
N VAL A 292 18.72 25.72 6.20
CA VAL A 292 19.80 24.96 6.87
C VAL A 292 19.92 25.23 8.38
N ASN A 293 19.28 26.27 8.87
CA ASN A 293 19.24 26.65 10.29
C ASN A 293 17.90 26.22 10.95
N GLY A 294 17.01 25.56 10.21
CA GLY A 294 15.69 25.15 10.68
C GLY A 294 14.65 26.27 10.69
N GLN A 295 14.92 27.44 10.05
CA GLN A 295 13.97 28.54 9.97
C GLN A 295 13.00 28.34 8.79
N VAL A 296 11.73 28.69 9.03
CA VAL A 296 10.69 28.56 7.99
C VAL A 296 10.95 29.53 6.85
N ILE A 297 10.91 29.04 5.63
CA ILE A 297 11.03 29.81 4.39
C ILE A 297 9.63 30.16 3.90
N GLU A 298 9.27 31.43 3.92
CA GLU A 298 7.98 31.95 3.41
C GLU A 298 8.08 32.46 1.97
N GLU A 299 9.30 32.77 1.50
CA GLU A 299 9.52 33.36 0.18
C GLU A 299 9.39 32.32 -0.94
N ALA A 300 8.48 32.59 -1.90
CA ALA A 300 8.29 31.73 -3.05
C ALA A 300 9.55 31.62 -3.94
N GLY A 301 9.81 30.42 -4.48
CA GLY A 301 10.97 30.15 -5.35
C GLY A 301 12.27 29.84 -4.61
N LYS A 302 12.28 29.89 -3.28
CA LYS A 302 13.43 29.42 -2.49
C LYS A 302 13.41 27.91 -2.36
N VAL A 303 14.60 27.34 -2.26
CA VAL A 303 14.83 25.91 -2.03
C VAL A 303 15.10 25.70 -0.54
N GLY A 304 14.46 24.68 0.04
CA GLY A 304 14.63 24.28 1.42
C GLY A 304 14.32 22.80 1.62
N GLU A 305 14.46 22.36 2.86
CA GLU A 305 14.03 21.03 3.29
C GLU A 305 12.50 21.02 3.48
N LEU A 306 11.84 20.02 2.89
CA LEU A 306 10.39 19.87 3.00
C LEU A 306 10.05 19.17 4.32
N VAL A 307 9.30 19.84 5.17
CA VAL A 307 8.73 19.28 6.41
C VAL A 307 7.26 19.00 6.21
N TYR A 308 6.82 17.84 6.65
CA TYR A 308 5.41 17.44 6.63
C TYR A 308 4.93 17.11 8.04
N GLU A 309 3.78 17.60 8.40
CA GLU A 309 3.08 17.30 9.64
C GLU A 309 1.67 16.79 9.33
N GLY A 310 1.24 15.74 10.03
CA GLY A 310 -0.09 15.18 9.84
C GLY A 310 -0.33 13.94 10.71
N PRO A 311 -1.60 13.55 10.92
CA PRO A 311 -1.97 12.41 11.76
C PRO A 311 -1.53 11.05 11.18
N ASN A 312 -1.11 11.03 9.92
CA ASN A 312 -0.59 9.87 9.21
C ASN A 312 0.93 9.71 9.33
N VAL A 313 1.64 10.64 9.99
CA VAL A 313 3.08 10.49 10.28
C VAL A 313 3.28 9.33 11.25
N THR A 314 4.19 8.42 10.92
CA THR A 314 4.37 7.15 11.60
C THR A 314 5.11 7.25 12.93
N LEU A 315 5.20 6.13 13.66
CA LEU A 315 5.93 6.02 14.93
C LEU A 315 7.46 5.93 14.74
N GLY A 316 7.97 6.14 13.52
CA GLY A 316 9.37 5.97 13.19
C GLY A 316 9.75 4.53 12.85
N TYR A 317 11.04 4.23 12.89
CA TYR A 317 11.56 2.89 12.57
C TYR A 317 11.55 1.96 13.78
N ALA A 318 11.42 0.66 13.51
CA ALA A 318 11.74 -0.36 14.49
C ALA A 318 13.27 -0.50 14.58
N GLU A 319 13.79 -0.51 15.80
CA GLU A 319 15.18 -0.79 16.14
C GLU A 319 15.31 -2.23 16.63
#